data_e3fe5b55caecb1e182ced4f787c4fd03
#
_entry.id   e3fe5b55caecb1e182ced4f787c4fd03
#
_cell.length_a   1.000
_cell.length_b   1.000
_cell.length_c   1.000
_cell.angle_alpha   90.00
_cell.angle_beta   90.00
_cell.angle_gamma   90.00
#
_symmetry.space_group_name_H-M   'P 1'
#
loop_
_entity.id
_entity.type
_entity.pdbx_description
1 polymer ?
#
loop_
_entity_poly.entity_id
_entity_poly.type
_entity_poly.pdbx_seq_one_letter_code
_entity_poly.pdbx_strand_id
1 'polypeptide(L)'
;DSRRPGAWHLDLARRLAPLRDEGVLVVASGDIVHNLRLFDWRDPTPLPWALRFRDAVNAAIRAREFDALADWPAMGDDARLSIPTPEHYIPLLYALALVRDDDALEIFNDDVIGSLSMTSLLIGHA
;
A
#
# COMPACT_ATOMS: atom_id res chain seq x y z
N ASP A 1 8.43 -5.42 13.01
CA ASP A 1 8.33 -6.89 12.97
C ASP A 1 7.23 -7.29 11.98
N SER A 2 7.61 -7.66 10.76
CA SER A 2 6.70 -8.01 9.64
C SER A 2 5.81 -9.24 9.92
N ARG A 3 6.05 -9.96 11.00
CA ARG A 3 5.21 -11.09 11.42
C ARG A 3 3.96 -10.66 12.19
N ARG A 4 3.85 -9.39 12.55
CA ARG A 4 2.65 -8.85 13.21
C ARG A 4 1.54 -8.64 12.19
N PRO A 5 0.25 -8.76 12.61
CA PRO A 5 -0.89 -8.47 11.74
C PRO A 5 -0.87 -7.01 11.26
N GLY A 6 -1.48 -6.75 10.09
CA GLY A 6 -1.56 -5.39 9.54
C GLY A 6 -2.27 -4.40 10.48
N ALA A 7 -3.32 -4.83 11.17
CA ALA A 7 -3.99 -4.00 12.18
C ALA A 7 -3.04 -3.50 13.28
N TRP A 8 -2.10 -4.35 13.71
CA TRP A 8 -1.07 -3.95 14.69
C TRP A 8 -0.18 -2.82 14.14
N HIS A 9 0.17 -2.90 12.84
CA HIS A 9 0.97 -1.87 12.18
C HIS A 9 0.22 -0.56 12.05
N LEU A 10 -1.08 -0.59 11.67
CA LEU A 10 -1.94 0.59 11.66
C LEU A 10 -2.01 1.26 13.03
N ASP A 11 -2.26 0.49 14.09
CA ASP A 11 -2.40 1.03 15.45
C ASP A 11 -1.08 1.61 15.96
N LEU A 12 0.04 0.98 15.64
CA LEU A 12 1.36 1.53 15.96
C LEU A 12 1.61 2.84 15.22
N ALA A 13 1.30 2.88 13.93
CA ALA A 13 1.55 4.03 13.07
C ALA A 13 0.67 5.25 13.45
N ARG A 14 -0.57 5.04 13.91
CA ARG A 14 -1.45 6.11 14.43
C ARG A 14 -0.79 6.92 15.56
N ARG A 15 0.12 6.32 16.33
CA ARG A 15 0.89 7.02 17.37
C ARG A 15 1.90 8.02 16.81
N LEU A 16 2.21 7.95 15.51
CA LEU A 16 3.09 8.89 14.83
C LEU A 16 2.35 10.13 14.32
N ALA A 17 1.01 10.16 14.38
CA ALA A 17 0.21 11.27 13.87
C ALA A 17 0.61 12.65 14.40
N PRO A 18 1.01 12.84 15.69
CA PRO A 18 1.47 14.14 16.19
C PRO A 18 2.70 14.71 15.47
N LEU A 19 3.54 13.86 14.86
CA LEU A 19 4.71 14.32 14.12
C LEU A 19 4.34 15.24 12.94
N ARG A 20 3.17 15.05 12.36
CA ARG A 20 2.67 15.93 11.28
C ARG A 20 2.45 17.36 11.78
N ASP A 21 2.03 17.55 13.04
CA ASP A 21 1.83 18.87 13.66
C ASP A 21 3.17 19.56 13.97
N GLU A 22 4.23 18.78 14.09
CA GLU A 22 5.61 19.25 14.28
C GLU A 22 6.32 19.55 12.95
N GLY A 23 5.61 19.44 11.81
CA GLY A 23 6.17 19.69 10.48
C GLY A 23 7.07 18.56 9.96
N VAL A 24 6.96 17.35 10.52
CA VAL A 24 7.73 16.18 10.07
C VAL A 24 7.08 15.57 8.83
N LEU A 25 7.83 15.48 7.74
CA LEU A 25 7.44 14.69 6.58
C LEU A 25 7.72 13.21 6.85
N VAL A 26 6.68 12.38 6.80
CA VAL A 26 6.81 10.94 6.90
C VAL A 26 6.86 10.33 5.51
N VAL A 27 7.93 9.63 5.18
CA VAL A 27 8.11 8.94 3.90
C VAL A 27 8.09 7.44 4.16
N ALA A 28 7.15 6.75 3.52
CA ALA A 28 7.05 5.30 3.53
C ALA A 28 7.48 4.75 2.16
N SER A 29 8.46 3.85 2.15
CA SER A 29 8.94 3.19 0.93
C SER A 29 8.57 1.73 0.95
N GLY A 30 7.86 1.29 -0.09
CA GLY A 30 7.38 -0.08 -0.25
C GLY A 30 6.76 -0.29 -1.62
N ASP A 31 5.96 -1.32 -1.75
CA ASP A 31 5.30 -1.68 -3.01
C ASP A 31 4.00 -2.44 -2.71
N ILE A 32 2.92 -2.09 -3.40
CA ILE A 32 1.60 -2.73 -3.24
C ILE A 32 1.61 -4.14 -3.84
N VAL A 33 2.27 -4.30 -4.99
CA VAL A 33 2.45 -5.57 -5.69
C VAL A 33 3.94 -5.83 -5.82
N HIS A 34 4.46 -6.83 -5.12
CA HIS A 34 5.89 -7.12 -5.13
C HIS A 34 6.15 -8.64 -5.15
N ASN A 35 6.14 -9.25 -6.34
CA ASN A 35 6.42 -10.67 -6.49
C ASN A 35 7.52 -10.92 -7.53
N LEU A 36 8.76 -10.78 -7.09
CA LEU A 36 9.93 -11.00 -7.95
C LEU A 36 10.06 -12.46 -8.46
N ARG A 37 9.41 -13.43 -7.82
CA ARG A 37 9.45 -14.82 -8.27
C ARG A 37 8.66 -15.04 -9.56
N LEU A 38 7.67 -14.20 -9.82
CA LEU A 38 6.80 -14.23 -11.00
C LEU A 38 7.15 -13.15 -12.01
N PHE A 39 8.19 -12.35 -11.75
CA PHE A 39 8.63 -11.28 -12.64
C PHE A 39 9.44 -11.85 -13.81
N ASP A 40 8.98 -11.61 -15.04
CA ASP A 40 9.74 -11.94 -16.24
C ASP A 40 10.50 -10.70 -16.75
N TRP A 41 11.81 -10.72 -16.65
CA TRP A 41 12.68 -9.63 -17.11
C TRP A 41 12.67 -9.42 -18.63
N ARG A 42 12.15 -10.38 -19.39
CA ARG A 42 12.05 -10.32 -20.84
C ARG A 42 10.69 -9.85 -21.33
N ASP A 43 9.66 -9.98 -20.48
CA ASP A 43 8.30 -9.55 -20.78
C ASP A 43 7.74 -8.76 -19.59
N PRO A 44 7.81 -7.40 -19.65
CA PRO A 44 7.28 -6.54 -18.59
C PRO A 44 5.76 -6.37 -18.64
N THR A 45 5.05 -7.11 -19.50
CA THR A 45 3.59 -7.02 -19.60
C THR A 45 2.94 -7.24 -18.23
N PRO A 46 2.07 -6.31 -17.80
CA PRO A 46 1.40 -6.43 -16.50
C PRO A 46 0.62 -7.74 -16.38
N LEU A 47 0.81 -8.45 -15.28
CA LEU A 47 0.04 -9.66 -15.01
C LEU A 47 -1.38 -9.32 -14.57
N PRO A 48 -2.43 -10.01 -15.07
CA PRO A 48 -3.82 -9.65 -14.81
C PRO A 48 -4.19 -9.60 -13.32
N TRP A 49 -3.65 -10.50 -12.50
CA TRP A 49 -3.88 -10.51 -11.06
C TRP A 49 -3.22 -9.31 -10.36
N ALA A 50 -2.06 -8.85 -10.86
CA ALA A 50 -1.35 -7.68 -10.33
C ALA A 50 -2.15 -6.40 -10.58
N LEU A 51 -2.71 -6.26 -11.78
CA LEU A 51 -3.61 -5.14 -12.12
C LEU A 51 -4.85 -5.14 -11.23
N ARG A 52 -5.54 -6.29 -11.09
CA ARG A 52 -6.74 -6.36 -10.25
C ARG A 52 -6.46 -6.02 -8.80
N PHE A 53 -5.35 -6.52 -8.24
CA PHE A 53 -5.01 -6.22 -6.85
C PHE A 53 -4.65 -4.75 -6.67
N ARG A 54 -3.82 -4.16 -7.56
CA ARG A 54 -3.53 -2.73 -7.56
C ARG A 54 -4.82 -1.90 -7.61
N ASP A 55 -5.76 -2.25 -8.50
CA ASP A 55 -7.04 -1.55 -8.63
C ASP A 55 -7.89 -1.67 -7.36
N ALA A 56 -7.93 -2.85 -6.74
CA ALA A 56 -8.65 -3.06 -5.48
C ALA A 56 -8.05 -2.22 -4.33
N VAL A 57 -6.72 -2.19 -4.21
CA VAL A 57 -6.04 -1.36 -3.21
C VAL A 57 -6.31 0.14 -3.46
N ASN A 58 -6.21 0.59 -4.70
CA ASN A 58 -6.49 1.99 -5.06
C ASN A 58 -7.94 2.39 -4.75
N ALA A 59 -8.90 1.49 -5.02
CA ALA A 59 -10.30 1.72 -4.67
C ALA A 59 -10.49 1.85 -3.16
N ALA A 60 -9.90 0.95 -2.37
CA ALA A 60 -9.97 0.99 -0.91
C ALA A 60 -9.27 2.24 -0.32
N ILE A 61 -8.15 2.70 -0.90
CA ILE A 61 -7.51 3.96 -0.50
C ILE A 61 -8.46 5.13 -0.72
N ARG A 62 -9.08 5.24 -1.90
CA ARG A 62 -10.03 6.31 -2.22
C ARG A 62 -11.28 6.28 -1.32
N ALA A 63 -11.74 5.07 -0.98
CA ALA A 63 -12.86 4.85 -0.06
C ALA A 63 -12.48 5.01 1.43
N ARG A 64 -11.20 5.19 1.74
CA ARG A 64 -10.63 5.24 3.10
C ARG A 64 -10.89 3.98 3.93
N GLU A 65 -10.95 2.83 3.27
CA GLU A 65 -11.16 1.51 3.89
C GLU A 65 -9.82 0.93 4.39
N PHE A 66 -9.12 1.66 5.25
CA PHE A 66 -7.75 1.32 5.66
C PHE A 66 -7.68 0.05 6.50
N ASP A 67 -8.71 -0.27 7.27
CA ASP A 67 -8.76 -1.51 8.05
C ASP A 67 -8.89 -2.74 7.12
N ALA A 68 -9.61 -2.61 5.99
CA ALA A 68 -9.65 -3.66 4.97
C ALA A 68 -8.27 -3.88 4.32
N LEU A 69 -7.52 -2.80 4.06
CA LEU A 69 -6.15 -2.88 3.56
C LEU A 69 -5.19 -3.52 4.58
N ALA A 70 -5.44 -3.33 5.88
CA ALA A 70 -4.66 -3.99 6.93
C ALA A 70 -4.94 -5.48 7.02
N ASP A 71 -6.11 -5.94 6.58
CA ASP A 71 -6.45 -7.36 6.47
C ASP A 71 -6.27 -7.88 5.04
N TRP A 72 -5.14 -7.53 4.40
CA TRP A 72 -4.86 -7.96 3.02
C TRP A 72 -4.97 -9.47 2.77
N PRO A 73 -4.71 -10.39 3.74
CA PRO A 73 -4.91 -11.81 3.51
C PRO A 73 -6.37 -12.18 3.19
N ALA A 74 -7.34 -11.40 3.68
CA ALA A 74 -8.77 -11.57 3.38
C ALA A 74 -9.16 -11.04 1.98
N MET A 75 -8.28 -10.27 1.32
CA MET A 75 -8.54 -9.74 -0.03
C MET A 75 -8.41 -10.79 -1.15
N GLY A 76 -8.14 -12.06 -0.80
CA GLY A 76 -8.20 -13.17 -1.73
C GLY A 76 -6.88 -13.56 -2.39
N ASP A 77 -6.98 -14.32 -3.49
CA ASP A 77 -5.81 -14.92 -4.13
C ASP A 77 -4.89 -13.90 -4.82
N ASP A 78 -5.44 -12.85 -5.39
CA ASP A 78 -4.66 -11.78 -6.01
C ASP A 78 -3.77 -11.08 -4.97
N ALA A 79 -4.26 -10.92 -3.72
CA ALA A 79 -3.46 -10.40 -2.60
C ALA A 79 -2.31 -11.35 -2.23
N ARG A 80 -2.57 -12.66 -2.18
CA ARG A 80 -1.53 -13.66 -1.87
C ARG A 80 -0.44 -13.70 -2.93
N LEU A 81 -0.81 -13.51 -4.20
CA LEU A 81 0.15 -13.42 -5.30
C LEU A 81 0.95 -12.11 -5.25
N SER A 82 0.29 -11.01 -4.88
CA SER A 82 0.89 -9.67 -4.84
C SER A 82 1.82 -9.47 -3.65
N ILE A 83 1.51 -10.13 -2.51
CA ILE A 83 2.22 -9.97 -1.24
C ILE A 83 2.73 -11.34 -0.77
N PRO A 84 3.73 -11.93 -1.44
CA PRO A 84 4.30 -13.20 -0.99
C PRO A 84 4.97 -13.08 0.38
N THR A 85 5.45 -11.88 0.70
CA THR A 85 5.98 -11.49 2.01
C THR A 85 5.58 -10.04 2.29
N PRO A 86 5.23 -9.67 3.54
CA PRO A 86 4.51 -8.43 3.81
C PRO A 86 5.38 -7.18 3.94
N GLU A 87 6.70 -7.29 3.98
CA GLU A 87 7.60 -6.18 4.29
C GLU A 87 7.54 -5.03 3.29
N HIS A 88 7.21 -5.30 2.03
CA HIS A 88 7.05 -4.28 1.00
C HIS A 88 5.67 -3.61 1.05
N TYR A 89 4.65 -4.32 1.54
CA TYR A 89 3.29 -3.80 1.65
C TYR A 89 3.05 -2.98 2.94
N ILE A 90 3.63 -3.41 4.06
CA ILE A 90 3.45 -2.79 5.38
C ILE A 90 3.71 -1.27 5.37
N PRO A 91 4.72 -0.71 4.67
CA PRO A 91 4.95 0.73 4.63
C PRO A 91 3.72 1.56 4.22
N LEU A 92 2.88 1.04 3.30
CA LEU A 92 1.62 1.67 2.94
C LEU A 92 0.72 1.91 4.17
N LEU A 93 0.61 0.92 5.07
CA LEU A 93 -0.24 1.02 6.26
C LEU A 93 0.23 2.14 7.19
N TYR A 94 1.54 2.39 7.28
CA TYR A 94 2.08 3.49 8.07
C TYR A 94 1.70 4.85 7.49
N ALA A 95 1.75 5.01 6.17
CA ALA A 95 1.30 6.22 5.51
C ALA A 95 -0.21 6.44 5.69
N LEU A 96 -1.03 5.40 5.46
CA LEU A 96 -2.49 5.48 5.58
C LEU A 96 -2.97 5.75 7.00
N ALA A 97 -2.26 5.25 8.02
CA ALA A 97 -2.58 5.50 9.42
C ALA A 97 -2.46 6.97 9.82
N LEU A 98 -1.75 7.78 9.03
CA LEU A 98 -1.52 9.20 9.29
C LEU A 98 -2.51 10.11 8.55
N VAL A 99 -3.41 9.54 7.74
CA VAL A 99 -4.43 10.28 7.00
C VAL A 99 -5.40 10.94 7.96
N ARG A 100 -5.70 12.23 7.72
CA ARG A 100 -6.72 13.02 8.41
C ARG A 100 -7.96 13.16 7.53
N ASP A 101 -9.08 13.55 8.13
CA ASP A 101 -10.36 13.66 7.40
C ASP A 101 -10.31 14.71 6.27
N ASP A 102 -9.55 15.77 6.47
CA ASP A 102 -9.35 16.89 5.53
C ASP A 102 -8.19 16.70 4.55
N ASP A 103 -7.43 15.60 4.64
CA ASP A 103 -6.35 15.34 3.71
C ASP A 103 -6.87 14.96 2.31
N ALA A 104 -6.25 15.51 1.28
CA ALA A 104 -6.33 14.97 -0.06
C ALA A 104 -5.47 13.70 -0.18
N LEU A 105 -5.97 12.72 -0.94
CA LEU A 105 -5.26 11.48 -1.28
C LEU A 105 -5.03 11.47 -2.79
N GLU A 106 -3.80 11.70 -3.20
CA GLU A 106 -3.41 11.68 -4.61
C GLU A 106 -2.61 10.43 -4.93
N ILE A 107 -3.16 9.58 -5.81
CA ILE A 107 -2.46 8.40 -6.34
C ILE A 107 -1.82 8.81 -7.67
N PHE A 108 -0.53 8.58 -7.79
CA PHE A 108 0.24 8.92 -8.99
C PHE A 108 1.26 7.81 -9.31
N ASN A 109 1.92 7.90 -10.45
CA ASN A 109 2.90 6.90 -10.91
C ASN A 109 2.34 5.46 -10.81
N ASP A 110 1.09 5.28 -11.25
CA ASP A 110 0.27 4.09 -10.96
C ASP A 110 0.41 2.98 -12.01
N ASP A 111 1.62 2.77 -12.51
CA ASP A 111 1.91 1.74 -13.49
C ASP A 111 2.14 0.38 -12.81
N VAL A 112 1.81 -0.70 -13.54
CA VAL A 112 2.18 -2.07 -13.18
C VAL A 112 3.12 -2.61 -14.25
N ILE A 113 4.23 -3.17 -13.82
CA ILE A 113 5.26 -3.76 -14.67
C ILE A 113 5.41 -5.22 -14.27
N GLY A 114 4.94 -6.15 -15.11
CA GLY A 114 4.92 -7.57 -14.77
C GLY A 114 4.16 -7.85 -13.49
N SER A 115 4.87 -8.23 -12.45
CA SER A 115 4.36 -8.52 -11.09
C SER A 115 4.82 -7.49 -10.04
N LEU A 116 5.08 -6.25 -10.46
CA LEU A 116 5.45 -5.13 -9.59
C LEU A 116 4.53 -3.93 -9.85
N SER A 117 4.13 -3.19 -8.82
CA SER A 117 3.43 -1.92 -8.99
C SER A 117 4.34 -0.74 -8.66
N MET A 118 4.14 0.37 -9.37
CA MET A 118 4.87 1.62 -9.12
C MET A 118 4.01 2.64 -8.38
N THR A 119 2.84 2.21 -7.91
CA THR A 119 1.84 3.07 -7.28
C THR A 119 2.44 3.90 -6.16
N SER A 120 2.30 5.19 -6.29
CA SER A 120 2.76 6.17 -5.30
C SER A 120 1.56 6.94 -4.75
N LEU A 121 1.63 7.34 -3.49
CA LEU A 121 0.56 8.05 -2.79
C LEU A 121 1.12 9.30 -2.12
N LEU A 122 0.48 10.44 -2.38
CA LEU A 122 0.70 11.68 -1.66
C LEU A 122 -0.50 11.96 -0.75
N ILE A 123 -0.23 12.26 0.51
CA ILE A 123 -1.21 12.56 1.54
C ILE A 123 -0.93 13.96 2.07
N GLY A 124 -1.92 14.84 2.04
CA GLY A 124 -1.75 16.21 2.55
C GLY A 124 -2.94 17.10 2.25
N HIS A 125 -2.81 18.37 2.67
CA HIS A 125 -3.81 19.37 2.36
C HIS A 125 -3.75 19.73 0.87
N ALA A 126 -4.94 19.90 0.26
CA ALA A 126 -5.09 20.43 -1.09
C ALA A 126 -4.80 21.94 -1.14
#